data_39d5c72e6f0c66907fde049fc4c24650
#
_entry.id   39d5c72e6f0c66907fde049fc4c24650
#
_cell.length_a   1.000
_cell.length_b   1.000
_cell.length_c   1.000
_cell.angle_alpha   90.00
_cell.angle_beta   90.00
_cell.angle_gamma   90.00
#
_symmetry.space_group_name_H-M   'P 1'
#
loop_
_entity.id
_entity.type
_entity.pdbx_description
1 polymer ?
#
loop_
_entity_poly.entity_id
_entity_poly.type
_entity_poly.pdbx_seq_one_letter_code
_entity_poly.pdbx_strand_id
1 'polypeptide(L)'
;MKYINYINMKNKLLAAISFIGAPCLAIDFYRNAKAGEHWSIPTLTSILDILYMAGWVCTMLAFIRMQANGTKKAARILLYVQLSFLLVAGLSDLVTLLKIPVPQNIFFYWDLFWPLSNCLMLVTGITIAVAGRLHGWRRWVPLITGLWLPVTLFVKIYLSPEYMAYIGGTYSLIMWTLLAYVAHINNEHRSEYKMESISVA
;
A
#
# COMPACT_ATOMS: atom_id res chain seq x y z
N MET A 1 -31.15 -3.80 -8.57
CA MET A 1 -30.61 -4.79 -7.62
C MET A 1 -29.29 -5.45 -8.05
N LYS A 2 -29.15 -6.04 -9.25
CA LYS A 2 -27.88 -6.67 -9.71
C LYS A 2 -26.64 -5.74 -9.71
N TYR A 3 -26.79 -4.47 -10.08
CA TYR A 3 -25.68 -3.50 -10.14
C TYR A 3 -25.13 -3.13 -8.76
N ILE A 4 -25.99 -3.03 -7.75
CA ILE A 4 -25.61 -2.74 -6.36
C ILE A 4 -24.81 -3.90 -5.76
N ASN A 5 -25.25 -5.14 -5.98
CA ASN A 5 -24.51 -6.32 -5.53
C ASN A 5 -23.11 -6.41 -6.16
N TYR A 6 -22.97 -6.00 -7.42
CA TYR A 6 -21.70 -6.01 -8.13
C TYR A 6 -20.70 -4.97 -7.57
N ILE A 7 -21.16 -3.77 -7.22
CA ILE A 7 -20.30 -2.73 -6.59
C ILE A 7 -19.84 -3.17 -5.20
N ASN A 8 -20.76 -3.70 -4.39
CA ASN A 8 -20.42 -4.20 -3.04
C ASN A 8 -19.43 -5.37 -3.10
N MET A 9 -19.59 -6.28 -4.05
CA MET A 9 -18.68 -7.40 -4.23
C MET A 9 -17.27 -6.93 -4.62
N LYS A 10 -17.14 -5.95 -5.52
CA LYS A 10 -15.84 -5.36 -5.88
C LYS A 10 -15.15 -4.68 -4.69
N ASN A 11 -15.90 -3.97 -3.85
CA ASN A 11 -15.33 -3.31 -2.68
C ASN A 11 -14.85 -4.34 -1.64
N LYS A 12 -15.59 -5.41 -1.43
CA LYS A 12 -15.19 -6.52 -0.55
C LYS A 12 -13.94 -7.24 -1.06
N LEU A 13 -13.83 -7.46 -2.37
CA LEU A 13 -12.63 -8.06 -2.96
C LEU A 13 -11.40 -7.18 -2.78
N LEU A 14 -11.50 -5.87 -3.03
CA LEU A 14 -10.39 -4.94 -2.79
C LEU A 14 -9.99 -4.95 -1.31
N ALA A 15 -10.98 -4.98 -0.39
CA ALA A 15 -10.72 -5.08 1.03
C ALA A 15 -9.94 -6.36 1.37
N ALA A 16 -10.42 -7.50 0.92
CA ALA A 16 -9.78 -8.79 1.18
C ALA A 16 -8.31 -8.80 0.71
N ILE A 17 -8.05 -8.34 -0.54
CA ILE A 17 -6.69 -8.26 -1.08
C ILE A 17 -5.81 -7.30 -0.26
N SER A 18 -6.33 -6.14 0.15
CA SER A 18 -5.60 -5.18 0.98
C SER A 18 -5.21 -5.77 2.34
N PHE A 19 -6.13 -6.48 3.01
CA PHE A 19 -5.86 -7.11 4.30
C PHE A 19 -4.92 -8.32 4.19
N ILE A 20 -5.01 -9.11 3.12
CA ILE A 20 -4.09 -10.23 2.88
C ILE A 20 -2.68 -9.71 2.58
N GLY A 21 -2.55 -8.65 1.79
CA GLY A 21 -1.26 -8.06 1.43
C GLY A 21 -0.57 -7.31 2.59
N ALA A 22 -1.34 -6.72 3.50
CA ALA A 22 -0.80 -5.89 4.58
C ALA A 22 0.30 -6.55 5.44
N PRO A 23 0.19 -7.82 5.88
CA PRO A 23 1.23 -8.48 6.69
C PRO A 23 2.40 -9.02 5.86
N CYS A 24 2.30 -9.11 4.53
CA CYS A 24 3.27 -9.83 3.71
C CYS A 24 4.67 -9.21 3.79
N LEU A 25 4.79 -7.88 3.75
CA LEU A 25 6.06 -7.18 3.90
C LEU A 25 6.70 -7.46 5.28
N ALA A 26 5.92 -7.48 6.35
CA ALA A 26 6.39 -7.78 7.69
C ALA A 26 6.91 -9.22 7.80
N ILE A 27 6.18 -10.16 7.21
CA ILE A 27 6.57 -11.58 7.17
C ILE A 27 7.92 -11.73 6.46
N ASP A 28 8.12 -11.03 5.34
CA ASP A 28 9.38 -11.06 4.61
C ASP A 28 10.52 -10.48 5.45
N PHE A 29 10.33 -9.33 6.09
CA PHE A 29 11.31 -8.74 7.01
C PHE A 29 11.72 -9.68 8.15
N TYR A 30 10.75 -10.31 8.81
CA TYR A 30 11.04 -11.25 9.93
C TYR A 30 11.75 -12.52 9.48
N ARG A 31 11.43 -13.02 8.29
CA ARG A 31 12.12 -14.16 7.70
C ARG A 31 13.58 -13.83 7.40
N ASN A 32 13.82 -12.69 6.77
CA ASN A 32 15.15 -12.24 6.41
C ASN A 32 16.01 -11.95 7.67
N ALA A 33 15.43 -11.41 8.74
CA ALA A 33 16.12 -11.25 10.01
C ALA A 33 16.61 -12.56 10.61
N LYS A 34 15.85 -13.66 10.45
CA LYS A 34 16.22 -15.00 10.96
C LYS A 34 17.21 -15.74 10.06
N ALA A 35 17.17 -15.50 8.76
CA ALA A 35 18.00 -16.21 7.79
C ALA A 35 19.46 -15.70 7.77
N GLY A 36 19.77 -14.57 8.39
CA GLY A 36 21.07 -13.92 8.32
C GLY A 36 21.43 -13.51 6.89
N GLU A 37 22.73 -13.61 6.54
CA GLU A 37 23.20 -13.29 5.17
C GLU A 37 22.73 -14.29 4.09
N HIS A 38 22.24 -15.45 4.49
CA HIS A 38 21.66 -16.42 3.56
C HIS A 38 20.21 -16.05 3.24
N TRP A 39 20.03 -15.09 2.34
CA TRP A 39 18.72 -14.73 1.79
C TRP A 39 18.02 -15.95 1.23
N SER A 40 16.99 -16.35 1.94
CA SER A 40 16.22 -17.55 1.66
C SER A 40 15.37 -17.39 0.40
N ILE A 41 15.10 -18.49 -0.22
CA ILE A 41 14.17 -18.80 -1.30
C ILE A 41 13.61 -17.54 -2.01
N PRO A 42 14.25 -17.06 -3.08
CA PRO A 42 13.83 -15.84 -3.79
C PRO A 42 12.35 -15.86 -4.21
N THR A 43 11.85 -17.07 -4.55
CA THR A 43 10.46 -17.26 -4.98
C THR A 43 9.43 -16.90 -3.90
N LEU A 44 9.69 -17.23 -2.63
CA LEU A 44 8.73 -16.91 -1.57
C LEU A 44 8.73 -15.42 -1.23
N THR A 45 9.91 -14.78 -1.23
CA THR A 45 10.03 -13.32 -1.11
C THR A 45 9.23 -12.63 -2.21
N SER A 46 9.43 -13.01 -3.49
CA SER A 46 8.67 -12.42 -4.61
C SER A 46 7.16 -12.63 -4.48
N ILE A 47 6.70 -13.76 -3.96
CA ILE A 47 5.26 -13.98 -3.72
C ILE A 47 4.74 -13.01 -2.64
N LEU A 48 5.47 -12.85 -1.53
CA LEU A 48 5.09 -11.96 -0.45
C LEU A 48 5.09 -10.50 -0.92
N ASP A 49 6.07 -10.09 -1.72
CA ASP A 49 6.18 -8.75 -2.28
C ASP A 49 5.04 -8.46 -3.26
N ILE A 50 4.70 -9.40 -4.14
CA ILE A 50 3.55 -9.27 -5.05
C ILE A 50 2.24 -9.13 -4.26
N LEU A 51 2.03 -9.93 -3.22
CA LEU A 51 0.83 -9.83 -2.38
C LEU A 51 0.77 -8.49 -1.64
N TYR A 52 1.90 -8.03 -1.10
CA TYR A 52 2.01 -6.72 -0.48
C TYR A 52 1.71 -5.59 -1.47
N MET A 53 2.30 -5.61 -2.66
CA MET A 53 2.07 -4.62 -3.71
C MET A 53 0.62 -4.63 -4.19
N ALA A 54 0.02 -5.81 -4.38
CA ALA A 54 -1.40 -5.93 -4.72
C ALA A 54 -2.31 -5.34 -3.63
N GLY A 55 -2.01 -5.59 -2.37
CA GLY A 55 -2.72 -5.00 -1.22
C GLY A 55 -2.63 -3.47 -1.21
N TRP A 56 -1.44 -2.93 -1.47
CA TRP A 56 -1.23 -1.48 -1.53
C TRP A 56 -1.95 -0.85 -2.73
N VAL A 57 -1.87 -1.46 -3.91
CA VAL A 57 -2.63 -1.04 -5.11
C VAL A 57 -4.13 -0.99 -4.82
N CYS A 58 -4.69 -2.02 -4.18
CA CYS A 58 -6.10 -2.06 -3.81
C CYS A 58 -6.48 -0.93 -2.84
N THR A 59 -5.60 -0.60 -1.89
CA THR A 59 -5.77 0.51 -0.97
C THR A 59 -5.74 1.86 -1.70
N MET A 60 -4.81 2.06 -2.64
CA MET A 60 -4.77 3.28 -3.46
C MET A 60 -6.02 3.44 -4.33
N LEU A 61 -6.51 2.35 -4.93
CA LEU A 61 -7.78 2.36 -5.67
C LEU A 61 -8.97 2.77 -4.78
N ALA A 62 -9.00 2.33 -3.51
CA ALA A 62 -10.00 2.77 -2.55
C ALA A 62 -9.89 4.28 -2.27
N PHE A 63 -8.68 4.82 -2.05
CA PHE A 63 -8.47 6.26 -1.84
C PHE A 63 -8.84 7.11 -3.06
N ILE A 64 -8.55 6.63 -4.28
CA ILE A 64 -8.98 7.29 -5.52
C ILE A 64 -10.51 7.37 -5.58
N ARG A 65 -11.21 6.26 -5.31
CA ARG A 65 -12.68 6.20 -5.32
C ARG A 65 -13.31 7.12 -4.28
N MET A 66 -12.71 7.20 -3.10
CA MET A 66 -13.16 8.08 -2.02
C MET A 66 -12.81 9.54 -2.26
N GLN A 67 -11.91 9.85 -3.22
CA GLN A 67 -11.29 11.17 -3.35
C GLN A 67 -10.66 11.62 -2.02
N ALA A 68 -9.93 10.71 -1.36
CA ALA A 68 -9.43 10.91 0.00
C ALA A 68 -8.54 12.14 0.14
N ASN A 69 -7.76 12.48 -0.88
CA ASN A 69 -6.90 13.66 -0.95
C ASN A 69 -7.61 14.91 -1.50
N GLY A 70 -8.95 14.90 -1.58
CA GLY A 70 -9.76 16.03 -2.03
C GLY A 70 -10.11 16.00 -3.52
N THR A 71 -10.77 17.07 -3.99
CA THR A 71 -11.31 17.15 -5.35
C THR A 71 -10.40 17.90 -6.32
N LYS A 72 -9.32 18.53 -5.83
CA LYS A 72 -8.38 19.29 -6.68
C LYS A 72 -7.70 18.37 -7.69
N LYS A 73 -7.55 18.82 -8.93
CA LYS A 73 -6.95 18.05 -10.02
C LYS A 73 -5.54 17.54 -9.67
N ALA A 74 -4.68 18.41 -9.11
CA ALA A 74 -3.32 18.05 -8.72
C ALA A 74 -3.28 16.93 -7.67
N ALA A 75 -4.15 16.99 -6.66
CA ALA A 75 -4.24 15.96 -5.62
C ALA A 75 -4.67 14.61 -6.22
N ARG A 76 -5.61 14.62 -7.16
CA ARG A 76 -6.02 13.39 -7.86
C ARG A 76 -4.89 12.81 -8.72
N ILE A 77 -4.15 13.67 -9.45
CA ILE A 77 -2.99 13.24 -10.25
C ILE A 77 -1.95 12.55 -9.37
N LEU A 78 -1.68 13.07 -8.16
CA LEU A 78 -0.75 12.45 -7.22
C LEU A 78 -1.09 10.98 -6.92
N LEU A 79 -2.37 10.67 -6.67
CA LEU A 79 -2.80 9.27 -6.43
C LEU A 79 -2.61 8.38 -7.67
N TYR A 80 -2.85 8.90 -8.86
CA TYR A 80 -2.62 8.13 -10.09
C TYR A 80 -1.12 7.92 -10.36
N VAL A 81 -0.28 8.93 -10.10
CA VAL A 81 1.19 8.80 -10.20
C VAL A 81 1.69 7.75 -9.23
N GLN A 82 1.25 7.79 -7.97
CA GLN A 82 1.61 6.77 -6.99
C GLN A 82 1.15 5.38 -7.40
N LEU A 83 -0.07 5.24 -7.90
CA LEU A 83 -0.58 3.97 -8.42
C LEU A 83 0.28 3.44 -9.57
N SER A 84 0.67 4.31 -10.51
CA SER A 84 1.55 3.93 -11.62
C SER A 84 2.93 3.47 -11.14
N PHE A 85 3.51 4.13 -10.14
CA PHE A 85 4.78 3.72 -9.56
C PHE A 85 4.71 2.36 -8.89
N LEU A 86 3.62 2.08 -8.15
CA LEU A 86 3.38 0.78 -7.54
C LEU A 86 3.24 -0.34 -8.59
N LEU A 87 2.57 -0.07 -9.70
CA LEU A 87 2.43 -1.04 -10.78
C LEU A 87 3.78 -1.34 -11.44
N VAL A 88 4.63 -0.32 -11.66
CA VAL A 88 5.98 -0.53 -12.21
C VAL A 88 6.86 -1.30 -11.23
N ALA A 89 6.83 -0.95 -9.94
CA ALA A 89 7.56 -1.70 -8.91
C ALA A 89 7.12 -3.17 -8.84
N GLY A 90 5.81 -3.42 -8.90
CA GLY A 90 5.28 -4.80 -8.92
C GLY A 90 5.70 -5.62 -10.14
N LEU A 91 6.12 -4.98 -11.24
CA LEU A 91 6.69 -5.70 -12.39
C LEU A 91 8.05 -6.33 -12.05
N SER A 92 8.90 -5.69 -11.24
CA SER A 92 10.18 -6.26 -10.81
C SER A 92 9.97 -7.57 -10.03
N ASP A 93 9.00 -7.60 -9.12
CA ASP A 93 8.66 -8.81 -8.36
C ASP A 93 8.08 -9.90 -9.26
N LEU A 94 7.22 -9.51 -10.20
CA LEU A 94 6.59 -10.46 -11.12
C LEU A 94 7.62 -11.13 -12.06
N VAL A 95 8.55 -10.38 -12.65
CA VAL A 95 9.59 -10.96 -13.52
C VAL A 95 10.54 -11.85 -12.73
N THR A 96 10.82 -11.49 -11.47
CA THR A 96 11.62 -12.33 -10.56
C THR A 96 10.90 -13.65 -10.27
N LEU A 97 9.60 -13.60 -9.96
CA LEU A 97 8.80 -14.80 -9.71
C LEU A 97 8.74 -15.71 -10.93
N LEU A 98 8.53 -15.14 -12.11
CA LEU A 98 8.42 -15.87 -13.38
C LEU A 98 9.79 -16.26 -13.96
N LYS A 99 10.89 -15.87 -13.29
CA LYS A 99 12.27 -16.10 -13.75
C LYS A 99 12.53 -15.62 -15.18
N ILE A 100 11.89 -14.50 -15.56
CA ILE A 100 12.08 -13.88 -16.88
C ILE A 100 13.42 -13.16 -16.86
N PRO A 101 14.34 -13.44 -17.81
CA PRO A 101 15.62 -12.76 -17.87
C PRO A 101 15.42 -11.30 -18.29
N VAL A 102 15.75 -10.38 -17.39
CA VAL A 102 15.70 -8.93 -17.63
C VAL A 102 17.12 -8.37 -17.42
N PRO A 103 17.61 -7.46 -18.29
CA PRO A 103 18.88 -6.80 -18.08
C PRO A 103 18.91 -6.11 -16.70
N GLN A 104 20.03 -6.28 -15.97
CA GLN A 104 20.14 -5.83 -14.57
C GLN A 104 19.90 -4.32 -14.40
N ASN A 105 20.30 -3.51 -15.39
CA ASN A 105 20.03 -2.06 -15.37
C ASN A 105 18.54 -1.76 -15.44
N ILE A 106 17.78 -2.47 -16.29
CA ILE A 106 16.31 -2.28 -16.41
C ILE A 106 15.65 -2.71 -15.12
N PHE A 107 16.03 -3.88 -14.57
CA PHE A 107 15.52 -4.38 -13.30
C PHE A 107 15.74 -3.37 -12.18
N PHE A 108 16.94 -2.82 -12.05
CA PHE A 108 17.28 -1.80 -11.07
C PHE A 108 16.38 -0.56 -11.17
N TYR A 109 16.09 -0.07 -12.39
CA TYR A 109 15.18 1.06 -12.55
C TYR A 109 13.75 0.74 -12.15
N TRP A 110 13.26 -0.46 -12.42
CA TRP A 110 11.90 -0.85 -11.99
C TRP A 110 11.80 -1.00 -10.47
N ASP A 111 12.79 -1.60 -9.84
CA ASP A 111 12.85 -1.76 -8.40
C ASP A 111 12.93 -0.41 -7.67
N LEU A 112 13.58 0.59 -8.27
CA LEU A 112 13.67 1.94 -7.72
C LEU A 112 12.29 2.61 -7.52
N PHE A 113 11.27 2.20 -8.27
CA PHE A 113 9.92 2.72 -8.10
C PHE A 113 9.29 2.33 -6.76
N TRP A 114 9.75 1.27 -6.10
CA TRP A 114 9.29 0.90 -4.77
C TRP A 114 9.67 1.94 -3.70
N PRO A 115 10.94 2.32 -3.48
CA PRO A 115 11.26 3.38 -2.54
C PRO A 115 10.68 4.74 -2.95
N LEU A 116 10.59 5.04 -4.24
CA LEU A 116 9.91 6.25 -4.71
C LEU A 116 8.41 6.25 -4.37
N SER A 117 7.73 5.10 -4.45
CA SER A 117 6.34 4.96 -4.03
C SER A 117 6.18 5.22 -2.52
N ASN A 118 7.15 4.82 -1.70
CA ASN A 118 7.15 5.12 -0.27
C ASN A 118 7.34 6.63 0.00
N CYS A 119 8.21 7.31 -0.74
CA CYS A 119 8.32 8.77 -0.68
C CYS A 119 7.00 9.45 -1.10
N LEU A 120 6.38 8.99 -2.19
CA LEU A 120 5.08 9.51 -2.62
C LEU A 120 3.98 9.22 -1.60
N MET A 121 4.06 8.10 -0.85
CA MET A 121 3.10 7.79 0.20
C MET A 121 3.12 8.84 1.31
N LEU A 122 4.30 9.37 1.66
CA LEU A 122 4.42 10.46 2.61
C LEU A 122 3.71 11.72 2.10
N VAL A 123 3.95 12.11 0.83
CA VAL A 123 3.30 13.27 0.20
C VAL A 123 1.78 13.05 0.11
N THR A 124 1.36 11.86 -0.29
CA THR A 124 -0.06 11.47 -0.34
C THR A 124 -0.70 11.54 1.05
N GLY A 125 -0.01 11.05 2.07
CA GLY A 125 -0.46 11.11 3.47
C GLY A 125 -0.67 12.55 3.95
N ILE A 126 0.27 13.46 3.63
CA ILE A 126 0.13 14.90 3.93
C ILE A 126 -1.11 15.47 3.22
N THR A 127 -1.27 15.19 1.92
CA THR A 127 -2.42 15.71 1.16
C THR A 127 -3.76 15.19 1.68
N ILE A 128 -3.84 13.93 2.09
CA ILE A 128 -5.04 13.33 2.71
C ILE A 128 -5.33 13.97 4.06
N ALA A 129 -4.31 14.16 4.90
CA ALA A 129 -4.46 14.78 6.22
C ALA A 129 -4.97 16.22 6.11
N VAL A 130 -4.43 17.00 5.14
CA VAL A 130 -4.85 18.39 4.88
C VAL A 130 -6.23 18.47 4.24
N ALA A 131 -6.57 17.55 3.32
CA ALA A 131 -7.87 17.52 2.66
C ALA A 131 -9.04 17.28 3.63
N GLY A 132 -8.79 16.64 4.78
CA GLY A 132 -9.77 16.43 5.84
C GLY A 132 -10.99 15.58 5.45
N ARG A 133 -10.91 14.81 4.34
CA ARG A 133 -12.00 13.94 3.88
C ARG A 133 -12.18 12.71 4.76
N LEU A 134 -11.12 12.26 5.40
CA LEU A 134 -11.14 11.23 6.42
C LEU A 134 -11.29 11.90 7.79
N HIS A 135 -12.22 11.43 8.61
CA HIS A 135 -12.56 12.06 9.89
C HIS A 135 -11.75 11.49 11.06
N GLY A 136 -11.49 12.32 12.05
CA GLY A 136 -10.80 11.95 13.27
C GLY A 136 -9.36 11.48 13.04
N TRP A 137 -8.96 10.43 13.75
CA TRP A 137 -7.62 9.86 13.66
C TRP A 137 -7.29 9.21 12.31
N ARG A 138 -8.32 8.80 11.55
CA ARG A 138 -8.18 8.08 10.28
C ARG A 138 -7.41 8.89 9.24
N ARG A 139 -7.50 10.23 9.25
CA ARG A 139 -6.80 11.12 8.31
C ARG A 139 -5.27 11.08 8.47
N TRP A 140 -4.78 10.69 9.65
CA TRP A 140 -3.36 10.64 9.95
C TRP A 140 -2.72 9.30 9.58
N VAL A 141 -3.50 8.23 9.44
CA VAL A 141 -2.98 6.89 9.13
C VAL A 141 -2.16 6.88 7.83
N PRO A 142 -2.61 7.46 6.69
CA PRO A 142 -1.80 7.50 5.48
C PRO A 142 -0.48 8.25 5.66
N LEU A 143 -0.48 9.34 6.44
CA LEU A 143 0.73 10.09 6.74
C LEU A 143 1.71 9.28 7.58
N ILE A 144 1.23 8.66 8.65
CA ILE A 144 2.06 7.81 9.51
C ILE A 144 2.60 6.62 8.70
N THR A 145 1.77 5.99 7.85
CA THR A 145 2.24 4.93 6.95
C THR A 145 3.37 5.42 6.03
N GLY A 146 3.27 6.63 5.49
CA GLY A 146 4.32 7.22 4.65
C GLY A 146 5.64 7.51 5.39
N LEU A 147 5.62 7.60 6.71
CA LEU A 147 6.84 7.72 7.54
C LEU A 147 7.61 6.41 7.67
N TRP A 148 7.08 5.29 7.19
CA TRP A 148 7.74 3.99 7.27
C TRP A 148 9.16 4.01 6.67
N LEU A 149 9.32 4.55 5.47
CA LEU A 149 10.62 4.61 4.80
C LEU A 149 11.66 5.44 5.57
N PRO A 150 11.41 6.72 5.97
CA PRO A 150 12.39 7.48 6.75
C PRO A 150 12.68 6.83 8.10
N VAL A 151 11.70 6.22 8.78
CA VAL A 151 11.93 5.53 10.06
C VAL A 151 12.83 4.30 9.86
N THR A 152 12.57 3.47 8.85
CA THR A 152 13.39 2.27 8.58
C THR A 152 14.79 2.62 8.13
N LEU A 153 14.97 3.69 7.34
CA LEU A 153 16.29 4.19 6.96
C LEU A 153 17.07 4.71 8.19
N PHE A 154 16.40 5.44 9.07
CA PHE A 154 17.02 5.89 10.33
C PHE A 154 17.50 4.70 11.16
N VAL A 155 16.63 3.71 11.38
CA VAL A 155 16.98 2.49 12.12
C VAL A 155 18.15 1.75 11.46
N LYS A 156 18.15 1.62 10.12
CA LYS A 156 19.22 0.96 9.38
C LYS A 156 20.57 1.66 9.54
N ILE A 157 20.58 3.00 9.58
CA ILE A 157 21.82 3.80 9.67
C ILE A 157 22.39 3.79 11.08
N TYR A 158 21.54 3.93 12.11
CA TYR A 158 21.99 4.17 13.48
C TYR A 158 21.96 2.94 14.40
N LEU A 159 21.25 1.87 14.01
CA LEU A 159 21.18 0.65 14.80
C LEU A 159 21.86 -0.51 14.04
N SER A 160 21.10 -1.55 13.72
CA SER A 160 21.62 -2.67 12.94
C SER A 160 20.56 -3.16 11.94
N PRO A 161 20.96 -3.92 10.90
CA PRO A 161 20.04 -4.54 9.98
C PRO A 161 18.97 -5.41 10.65
N GLU A 162 19.33 -6.08 11.74
CA GLU A 162 18.40 -6.90 12.51
C GLU A 162 17.28 -6.07 13.14
N TYR A 163 17.63 -4.96 13.81
CA TYR A 163 16.63 -4.04 14.35
C TYR A 163 15.77 -3.41 13.26
N MET A 164 16.34 -3.11 12.11
CA MET A 164 15.57 -2.65 10.95
C MET A 164 14.49 -3.67 10.56
N ALA A 165 14.82 -4.95 10.52
CA ALA A 165 13.86 -5.99 10.18
C ALA A 165 12.72 -6.09 11.21
N TYR A 166 13.04 -6.05 12.50
CA TYR A 166 12.00 -6.11 13.55
C TYR A 166 11.17 -4.83 13.64
N ILE A 167 11.81 -3.67 13.69
CA ILE A 167 11.11 -2.39 13.82
C ILE A 167 10.35 -2.08 12.52
N GLY A 168 11.01 -2.20 11.37
CA GLY A 168 10.40 -1.95 10.06
C GLY A 168 9.28 -2.95 9.75
N GLY A 169 9.47 -4.22 10.09
CA GLY A 169 8.44 -5.25 9.93
C GLY A 169 7.23 -5.01 10.83
N THR A 170 7.44 -4.71 12.12
CA THR A 170 6.34 -4.42 13.06
C THR A 170 5.59 -3.15 12.65
N TYR A 171 6.32 -2.11 12.29
CA TYR A 171 5.73 -0.87 11.79
C TYR A 171 4.88 -1.12 10.55
N SER A 172 5.43 -1.87 9.59
CA SER A 172 4.73 -2.26 8.36
C SER A 172 3.44 -3.02 8.67
N LEU A 173 3.51 -4.06 9.52
CA LEU A 173 2.35 -4.86 9.90
C LEU A 173 1.21 -3.98 10.45
N ILE A 174 1.51 -3.10 11.37
CA ILE A 174 0.52 -2.24 12.03
C ILE A 174 -0.02 -1.21 11.02
N MET A 175 0.86 -0.48 10.35
CA MET A 175 0.45 0.66 9.54
C MET A 175 -0.24 0.27 8.24
N TRP A 176 0.22 -0.78 7.54
CA TRP A 176 -0.46 -1.27 6.34
C TRP A 176 -1.82 -1.89 6.66
N THR A 177 -1.94 -2.59 7.80
CA THR A 177 -3.25 -3.12 8.26
C THR A 177 -4.21 -1.99 8.60
N LEU A 178 -3.75 -0.96 9.32
CA LEU A 178 -4.57 0.22 9.60
C LEU A 178 -4.93 1.00 8.33
N LEU A 179 -4.00 1.09 7.38
CA LEU A 179 -4.24 1.75 6.09
C LEU A 179 -5.34 1.03 5.29
N ALA A 180 -5.27 -0.32 5.22
CA ALA A 180 -6.31 -1.15 4.62
C ALA A 180 -7.66 -0.94 5.32
N TYR A 181 -7.68 -0.96 6.65
CA TYR A 181 -8.88 -0.72 7.45
C TYR A 181 -9.51 0.63 7.14
N VAL A 182 -8.73 1.72 7.19
CA VAL A 182 -9.22 3.09 6.92
C VAL A 182 -9.75 3.22 5.50
N ALA A 183 -9.07 2.62 4.51
CA ALA A 183 -9.49 2.68 3.12
C ALA A 183 -10.84 2.00 2.89
N HIS A 184 -11.13 0.92 3.60
CA HIS A 184 -12.33 0.12 3.34
C HIS A 184 -13.54 0.52 4.16
N ILE A 185 -13.37 0.86 5.44
CA ILE A 185 -14.48 1.28 6.28
C ILE A 185 -15.12 2.60 5.80
N ASN A 186 -14.32 3.52 5.29
CA ASN A 186 -14.85 4.76 4.73
C ASN A 186 -15.52 4.57 3.35
N ASN A 187 -15.14 3.53 2.63
CA ASN A 187 -15.73 3.20 1.34
C ASN A 187 -17.14 2.59 1.49
N GLU A 188 -17.36 1.83 2.56
CA GLU A 188 -18.67 1.25 2.92
C GLU A 188 -19.68 2.35 3.29
N HIS A 189 -19.33 3.25 4.20
CA HIS A 189 -20.21 4.35 4.60
C HIS A 189 -20.63 5.24 3.44
N ARG A 190 -19.74 5.50 2.47
CA ARG A 190 -20.09 6.30 1.30
C ARG A 190 -21.02 5.57 0.33
N SER A 191 -20.93 4.26 0.22
CA SER A 191 -21.83 3.47 -0.61
C SER A 191 -23.23 3.41 -0.03
N GLU A 192 -23.37 3.32 1.28
CA GLU A 192 -24.64 3.35 2.00
C GLU A 192 -25.34 4.71 1.85
N TYR A 193 -24.63 5.81 2.07
CA TYR A 193 -25.17 7.17 1.93
C TYR A 193 -25.68 7.46 0.51
N LYS A 194 -24.98 6.96 -0.50
CA LYS A 194 -25.37 7.11 -1.91
C LYS A 194 -26.60 6.28 -2.24
N MET A 195 -26.78 5.13 -1.60
CA MET A 195 -27.97 4.29 -1.78
C MET A 195 -29.22 4.90 -1.13
N GLU A 196 -29.07 5.47 0.04
CA GLU A 196 -30.14 6.12 0.77
C GLU A 196 -30.67 7.35 0.02
N SER A 197 -29.77 8.15 -0.56
CA SER A 197 -30.12 9.32 -1.38
C SER A 197 -30.86 8.95 -2.69
N ILE A 198 -30.64 7.77 -3.25
CA ILE A 198 -31.33 7.29 -4.47
C ILE A 198 -32.70 6.69 -4.14
N SER A 199 -32.86 6.14 -2.94
CA SER A 199 -34.14 5.54 -2.51
C SER A 199 -35.19 6.57 -2.10
N VAL A 200 -34.78 7.80 -1.84
CA VAL A 200 -35.66 8.93 -1.41
C VAL A 200 -36.03 9.86 -2.58
N ALA A 201 -35.39 9.72 -3.75
CA ALA A 201 -35.68 10.47 -4.97
C ALA A 201 -36.59 9.67 -5.92
#